data_803a609284d4a31dfc2cc65a2fb44d88
#
_entry.id   803a609284d4a31dfc2cc65a2fb44d88
#
_cell.length_a   1.000
_cell.length_b   1.000
_cell.length_c   1.000
_cell.angle_alpha   90.00
_cell.angle_beta   90.00
_cell.angle_gamma   90.00
#
_symmetry.space_group_name_H-M   'P 1'
#
loop_
_entity.id
_entity.type
_entity.pdbx_description
1 polymer ?
#
loop_
_entity_poly.entity_id
_entity_poly.type
_entity_poly.pdbx_seq_one_letter_code
_entity_poly.pdbx_strand_id
1 'polypeptide(L)'
;YIPAHEFIMHFIMMFSSFIIPQRKNQRSRNTTVIIIRFSLFLMLMVLFPKVGVLYIVSYILLLTVLRFMDSIQHDYPYNLTLFSRDKAPRKGQTEWEQEHTFSNPHSFDIEAVNWLTLNFGFHNAHHHNMTVPWYRLPKKHRELFGESPENVVPFLSQLKIFHKNRVIRIYGNHDDNAPSGKDYLIAARKGETTGGNAASFLTSF
;
A
#
# COMPACT_ATOMS: atom_id res chain seq x y z
N TYR A 1 -17.59 -1.51 -2.14
CA TYR A 1 -17.36 -0.30 -1.34
C TYR A 1 -15.87 0.11 -1.34
N ILE A 2 -14.97 -0.73 -0.83
CA ILE A 2 -13.51 -0.46 -0.85
C ILE A 2 -12.98 -0.26 -2.28
N PRO A 3 -13.29 -1.14 -3.25
CA PRO A 3 -12.82 -0.93 -4.62
C PRO A 3 -13.24 0.39 -5.24
N ALA A 4 -14.46 0.84 -4.97
CA ALA A 4 -14.94 2.11 -5.47
C ALA A 4 -14.20 3.30 -4.84
N HIS A 5 -13.96 3.25 -3.53
CA HIS A 5 -13.16 4.24 -2.82
C HIS A 5 -11.74 4.32 -3.39
N GLU A 6 -11.04 3.20 -3.52
CA GLU A 6 -9.68 3.16 -4.05
C GLU A 6 -9.61 3.67 -5.50
N PHE A 7 -10.60 3.37 -6.31
CA PHE A 7 -10.70 3.89 -7.67
C PHE A 7 -10.82 5.43 -7.70
N ILE A 8 -11.72 5.98 -6.88
CA ILE A 8 -11.90 7.44 -6.76
C ILE A 8 -10.61 8.10 -6.26
N MET A 9 -9.94 7.50 -5.27
CA MET A 9 -8.70 7.97 -4.72
C MET A 9 -7.60 8.04 -5.77
N HIS A 10 -7.45 6.97 -6.52
CA HIS A 10 -6.45 6.92 -7.58
C HIS A 10 -6.72 7.95 -8.69
N PHE A 11 -8.00 8.17 -9.00
CA PHE A 11 -8.42 9.21 -9.92
C PHE A 11 -8.03 10.61 -9.40
N ILE A 12 -8.32 10.91 -8.13
CA ILE A 12 -7.91 12.18 -7.50
C ILE A 12 -6.38 12.34 -7.53
N MET A 13 -5.64 11.26 -7.28
CA MET A 13 -4.18 11.27 -7.36
C MET A 13 -3.64 11.64 -8.74
N MET A 14 -4.28 11.21 -9.82
CA MET A 14 -3.92 11.63 -11.18
C MET A 14 -3.97 13.15 -11.35
N PHE A 15 -4.91 13.80 -10.71
CA PHE A 15 -5.09 15.25 -10.75
C PHE A 15 -4.37 15.99 -9.63
N SER A 16 -3.58 15.31 -8.79
CA SER A 16 -2.93 15.89 -7.62
C SER A 16 -2.06 17.12 -7.95
N SER A 17 -1.42 17.18 -9.11
CA SER A 17 -0.63 18.34 -9.53
C SER A 17 -1.46 19.60 -9.81
N PHE A 18 -2.77 19.47 -9.99
CA PHE A 18 -3.71 20.58 -10.18
C PHE A 18 -4.32 21.02 -8.85
N ILE A 19 -4.51 20.07 -7.93
CA ILE A 19 -5.17 20.28 -6.65
C ILE A 19 -4.14 20.71 -5.59
N ILE A 20 -2.94 20.11 -5.59
CA ILE A 20 -1.92 20.34 -4.57
C ILE A 20 -0.94 21.42 -5.03
N PRO A 21 -0.87 22.57 -4.33
CA PRO A 21 -0.02 23.70 -4.72
C PRO A 21 1.47 23.33 -4.84
N GLN A 22 1.96 22.44 -3.97
CA GLN A 22 3.36 22.00 -3.92
C GLN A 22 3.79 21.21 -5.17
N ARG A 23 2.84 20.66 -5.93
CA ARG A 23 3.07 19.89 -7.16
C ARG A 23 2.86 20.66 -8.45
N LYS A 24 2.70 21.99 -8.35
CA LYS A 24 2.42 22.89 -9.49
C LYS A 24 3.44 22.77 -10.62
N ASN A 25 4.72 22.58 -10.28
CA ASN A 25 5.81 22.42 -11.25
C ASN A 25 5.72 21.11 -12.08
N GLN A 26 4.93 20.14 -11.65
CA GLN A 26 4.74 18.87 -12.34
C GLN A 26 3.54 18.86 -13.31
N ARG A 27 2.77 19.97 -13.38
CA ARG A 27 1.52 20.05 -14.14
C ARG A 27 1.69 19.68 -15.61
N SER A 28 2.71 20.27 -16.27
CA SER A 28 2.92 20.02 -17.70
C SER A 28 3.15 18.53 -18.00
N ARG A 29 4.10 17.91 -17.27
CA ARG A 29 4.37 16.48 -17.40
C ARG A 29 3.14 15.63 -17.10
N ASN A 30 2.43 15.92 -16.02
CA ASN A 30 1.24 15.16 -15.62
C ASN A 30 0.12 15.32 -16.63
N THR A 31 -0.09 16.51 -17.20
CA THR A 31 -1.07 16.74 -18.25
C THR A 31 -0.78 15.87 -19.47
N THR A 32 0.47 15.84 -19.92
CA THR A 32 0.87 14.99 -21.05
C THR A 32 0.58 13.52 -20.76
N VAL A 33 0.95 13.03 -19.57
CA VAL A 33 0.69 11.64 -19.17
C VAL A 33 -0.81 11.34 -19.10
N ILE A 34 -1.61 12.25 -18.56
CA ILE A 34 -3.08 12.10 -18.46
C ILE A 34 -3.68 12.04 -19.86
N ILE A 35 -3.32 12.94 -20.76
CA ILE A 35 -3.83 12.97 -22.14
C ILE A 35 -3.48 11.65 -22.85
N ILE A 36 -2.23 11.22 -22.81
CA ILE A 36 -1.80 9.96 -23.44
C ILE A 36 -2.59 8.78 -22.88
N ARG A 37 -2.64 8.63 -21.56
CA ARG A 37 -3.36 7.50 -20.90
C ARG A 37 -4.84 7.51 -21.22
N PHE A 38 -5.48 8.67 -21.15
CA PHE A 38 -6.89 8.80 -21.44
C PHE A 38 -7.21 8.51 -22.90
N SER A 39 -6.38 8.99 -23.85
CA SER A 39 -6.54 8.72 -25.27
C SER A 39 -6.39 7.23 -25.58
N LEU A 40 -5.37 6.58 -25.02
CA LEU A 40 -5.17 5.14 -25.18
C LEU A 40 -6.34 4.34 -24.56
N PHE A 41 -6.83 4.73 -23.39
CA PHE A 41 -7.97 4.10 -22.75
C PHE A 41 -9.24 4.27 -23.58
N LEU A 42 -9.51 5.49 -24.08
CA LEU A 42 -10.66 5.77 -24.95
C LEU A 42 -10.59 4.95 -26.25
N MET A 43 -9.42 4.90 -26.87
CA MET A 43 -9.19 4.07 -28.04
C MET A 43 -9.47 2.58 -27.74
N LEU A 44 -8.99 2.07 -26.61
CA LEU A 44 -9.25 0.70 -26.17
C LEU A 44 -10.77 0.45 -25.99
N MET A 45 -11.49 1.38 -25.35
CA MET A 45 -12.93 1.26 -25.12
C MET A 45 -13.74 1.28 -26.43
N VAL A 46 -13.32 2.08 -27.41
CA VAL A 46 -13.99 2.19 -28.70
C VAL A 46 -13.72 0.99 -29.61
N LEU A 47 -12.46 0.59 -29.73
CA LEU A 47 -12.06 -0.49 -30.64
C LEU A 47 -12.29 -1.88 -30.03
N PHE A 48 -12.13 -2.04 -28.73
CA PHE A 48 -12.18 -3.32 -28.02
C PHE A 48 -12.96 -3.20 -26.69
N PRO A 49 -14.27 -2.92 -26.71
CA PRO A 49 -15.04 -2.58 -25.50
C PRO A 49 -15.00 -3.68 -24.44
N LYS A 50 -15.02 -4.95 -24.81
CA LYS A 50 -14.90 -6.08 -23.86
C LYS A 50 -13.54 -6.07 -23.14
N VAL A 51 -12.45 -5.78 -23.86
CA VAL A 51 -11.09 -5.67 -23.29
C VAL A 51 -11.03 -4.44 -22.38
N GLY A 52 -11.63 -3.32 -22.76
CA GLY A 52 -11.71 -2.12 -21.94
C GLY A 52 -12.41 -2.36 -20.61
N VAL A 53 -13.54 -3.08 -20.62
CA VAL A 53 -14.26 -3.46 -19.39
C VAL A 53 -13.41 -4.39 -18.52
N LEU A 54 -12.77 -5.41 -19.11
CA LEU A 54 -11.86 -6.30 -18.38
C LEU A 54 -10.69 -5.53 -17.77
N TYR A 55 -10.15 -4.54 -18.48
CA TYR A 55 -9.10 -3.67 -17.95
C TYR A 55 -9.56 -2.91 -16.70
N ILE A 56 -10.76 -2.30 -16.72
CA ILE A 56 -11.31 -1.60 -15.55
C ILE A 56 -11.47 -2.56 -14.37
N VAL A 57 -12.07 -3.74 -14.61
CA VAL A 57 -12.28 -4.74 -13.55
C VAL A 57 -10.94 -5.18 -12.95
N SER A 58 -9.96 -5.52 -13.81
CA SER A 58 -8.62 -5.92 -13.37
C SER A 58 -7.91 -4.81 -12.58
N TYR A 59 -8.10 -3.56 -12.99
CA TYR A 59 -7.53 -2.41 -12.31
C TYR A 59 -8.13 -2.20 -10.91
N ILE A 60 -9.46 -2.32 -10.78
CA ILE A 60 -10.15 -2.25 -9.47
C ILE A 60 -9.70 -3.39 -8.56
N LEU A 61 -9.58 -4.61 -9.11
CA LEU A 61 -9.07 -5.76 -8.35
C LEU A 61 -7.64 -5.54 -7.88
N LEU A 62 -6.76 -5.03 -8.75
CA LEU A 62 -5.38 -4.70 -8.40
C LEU A 62 -5.33 -3.69 -7.24
N LEU A 63 -6.09 -2.59 -7.33
CA LEU A 63 -6.15 -1.60 -6.25
C LEU A 63 -6.65 -2.22 -4.93
N THR A 64 -7.63 -3.12 -5.01
CA THR A 64 -8.14 -3.84 -3.82
C THR A 64 -7.06 -4.71 -3.18
N VAL A 65 -6.28 -5.44 -3.99
CA VAL A 65 -5.17 -6.26 -3.51
C VAL A 65 -4.08 -5.40 -2.88
N LEU A 66 -3.68 -4.32 -3.55
CA LEU A 66 -2.68 -3.39 -3.01
C LEU A 66 -3.15 -2.80 -1.67
N ARG A 67 -4.40 -2.40 -1.58
CA ARG A 67 -4.99 -1.90 -0.34
C ARG A 67 -5.03 -2.94 0.77
N PHE A 68 -5.35 -4.18 0.42
CA PHE A 68 -5.30 -5.29 1.36
C PHE A 68 -3.88 -5.50 1.89
N MET A 69 -2.89 -5.56 1.00
CA MET A 69 -1.48 -5.76 1.38
C MET A 69 -0.98 -4.63 2.29
N ASP A 70 -1.23 -3.37 1.91
CA ASP A 70 -0.80 -2.17 2.63
C ASP A 70 -1.48 -2.01 4.01
N SER A 71 -2.58 -2.70 4.24
CA SER A 71 -3.43 -2.50 5.42
C SER A 71 -2.78 -2.75 6.77
N ILE A 72 -1.67 -3.49 6.82
CA ILE A 72 -0.96 -3.85 8.05
C ILE A 72 0.56 -3.66 7.94
N GLN A 73 1.03 -3.16 6.80
CA GLN A 73 2.47 -3.09 6.54
C GLN A 73 3.19 -1.98 7.30
N HIS A 74 2.44 -1.01 7.82
CA HIS A 74 2.99 0.13 8.58
C HIS A 74 2.12 0.45 9.78
N ASP A 75 2.76 0.93 10.84
CA ASP A 75 2.10 1.45 12.06
C ASP A 75 2.55 2.87 12.41
N TYR A 76 2.88 3.65 11.41
CA TYR A 76 3.37 5.02 11.61
C TYR A 76 2.42 5.84 12.49
N PRO A 77 2.94 6.49 13.56
CA PRO A 77 2.12 7.22 14.53
C PRO A 77 1.65 8.59 14.01
N TYR A 78 1.71 8.82 12.71
CA TYR A 78 1.33 10.09 12.10
C TYR A 78 0.53 9.88 10.82
N ASN A 79 -0.42 10.76 10.60
CA ASN A 79 -1.15 10.86 9.34
C ASN A 79 -0.68 12.05 8.53
N LEU A 80 -0.11 11.76 7.40
CA LEU A 80 0.17 12.78 6.40
C LEU A 80 -0.88 12.73 5.32
N THR A 81 -1.64 13.77 5.19
CA THR A 81 -2.57 13.92 4.08
C THR A 81 -1.85 14.44 2.83
N LEU A 82 -2.45 14.28 1.66
CA LEU A 82 -1.95 14.87 0.42
C LEU A 82 -1.78 16.41 0.50
N PHE A 83 -2.51 17.04 1.40
CA PHE A 83 -2.52 18.47 1.62
C PHE A 83 -1.55 18.93 2.72
N SER A 84 -0.97 17.99 3.47
CA SER A 84 0.02 18.30 4.50
C SER A 84 1.25 18.94 3.87
N ARG A 85 1.70 20.06 4.45
CA ARG A 85 2.94 20.74 4.04
C ARG A 85 4.16 20.15 4.71
N ASP A 86 3.94 19.45 5.80
CA ASP A 86 4.99 18.89 6.62
C ASP A 86 5.62 17.66 5.95
N LYS A 87 6.91 17.51 6.15
CA LYS A 87 7.60 16.27 5.77
C LYS A 87 7.26 15.20 6.78
N ALA A 88 7.21 13.95 6.31
CA ALA A 88 7.07 12.80 7.20
C ALA A 88 8.13 12.86 8.31
N PRO A 89 7.72 12.88 9.59
CA PRO A 89 8.65 12.77 10.69
C PRO A 89 9.51 11.51 10.52
N ARG A 90 10.80 11.61 10.88
CA ARG A 90 11.73 10.47 10.82
C ARG A 90 11.92 9.80 9.46
N LYS A 91 11.51 10.44 8.36
CA LYS A 91 11.78 9.96 7.00
C LYS A 91 13.29 9.83 6.76
N GLY A 92 13.73 8.67 6.32
CA GLY A 92 15.13 8.35 6.08
C GLY A 92 15.90 7.84 7.31
N GLN A 93 15.23 7.63 8.44
CA GLN A 93 15.78 6.93 9.60
C GLN A 93 15.51 5.42 9.42
N THR A 94 16.43 4.73 8.75
CA THR A 94 16.25 3.34 8.31
C THR A 94 15.88 2.38 9.46
N GLU A 95 16.50 2.53 10.62
CA GLU A 95 16.22 1.68 11.79
C GLU A 95 14.79 1.86 12.25
N TRP A 96 14.35 3.12 12.43
CA TRP A 96 12.98 3.42 12.82
C TRP A 96 11.97 2.95 11.77
N GLU A 97 12.24 3.17 10.48
CA GLU A 97 11.35 2.71 9.40
C GLU A 97 11.22 1.18 9.41
N GLN A 98 12.31 0.44 9.68
CA GLN A 98 12.28 -1.02 9.77
C GLN A 98 11.50 -1.53 11.00
N GLU A 99 11.56 -0.85 12.13
CA GLU A 99 10.79 -1.18 13.33
C GLU A 99 9.29 -0.98 13.15
N HIS A 100 8.88 -0.06 12.27
CA HIS A 100 7.49 0.30 12.00
C HIS A 100 6.98 -0.20 10.64
N THR A 101 7.73 -1.10 10.01
CA THR A 101 7.36 -1.75 8.76
C THR A 101 7.29 -3.26 8.97
N PHE A 102 6.24 -3.89 8.47
CA PHE A 102 5.98 -5.31 8.65
C PHE A 102 5.79 -6.01 7.32
N SER A 103 6.28 -7.24 7.25
CA SER A 103 6.12 -8.11 6.09
C SER A 103 4.88 -8.99 6.27
N ASN A 104 4.21 -9.31 5.17
CA ASN A 104 3.01 -10.13 5.12
C ASN A 104 3.00 -11.07 3.91
N PRO A 105 4.08 -11.84 3.68
CA PRO A 105 4.09 -12.82 2.59
C PRO A 105 2.98 -13.85 2.77
N HIS A 106 2.46 -14.33 1.66
CA HIS A 106 1.41 -15.36 1.67
C HIS A 106 1.93 -16.71 2.16
N SER A 107 3.17 -17.04 1.82
CA SER A 107 3.86 -18.24 2.27
C SER A 107 5.37 -18.06 2.23
N PHE A 108 6.07 -18.67 3.19
CA PHE A 108 7.52 -18.84 3.14
C PHE A 108 7.95 -20.12 2.43
N ASP A 109 7.11 -21.16 2.49
CA ASP A 109 7.41 -22.48 1.94
C ASP A 109 7.15 -22.55 0.44
N ILE A 110 6.11 -21.86 -0.04
CA ILE A 110 5.68 -21.87 -1.44
C ILE A 110 5.87 -20.49 -2.04
N GLU A 111 7.08 -20.21 -2.52
CA GLU A 111 7.42 -18.88 -3.08
C GLU A 111 6.49 -18.43 -4.22
N ALA A 112 6.04 -19.38 -5.06
CA ALA A 112 5.19 -19.06 -6.21
C ALA A 112 3.86 -18.38 -5.82
N VAL A 113 3.33 -18.64 -4.63
CA VAL A 113 2.10 -18.00 -4.14
C VAL A 113 2.31 -16.49 -3.92
N ASN A 114 3.52 -16.07 -3.53
CA ASN A 114 3.84 -14.66 -3.35
C ASN A 114 3.95 -13.89 -4.68
N TRP A 115 4.11 -14.58 -5.80
CA TRP A 115 4.14 -13.94 -7.12
C TRP A 115 2.80 -13.31 -7.51
N LEU A 116 1.70 -13.78 -6.93
CA LEU A 116 0.37 -13.16 -7.11
C LEU A 116 0.36 -11.67 -6.74
N THR A 117 1.21 -11.29 -5.79
CA THR A 117 1.39 -9.90 -5.35
C THR A 117 2.80 -9.37 -5.65
N LEU A 118 3.50 -9.96 -6.64
CA LEU A 118 4.86 -9.60 -7.04
C LEU A 118 5.81 -9.54 -5.83
N ASN A 119 5.71 -10.49 -4.91
CA ASN A 119 6.50 -10.56 -3.67
C ASN A 119 6.40 -9.30 -2.78
N PHE A 120 5.41 -8.44 -2.99
CA PHE A 120 5.25 -7.19 -2.23
C PHE A 120 5.02 -7.43 -0.73
N GLY A 121 4.62 -8.65 -0.35
CA GLY A 121 4.52 -9.07 1.04
C GLY A 121 5.86 -9.09 1.80
N PHE A 122 7.01 -9.11 1.12
CA PHE A 122 8.34 -8.95 1.74
C PHE A 122 8.69 -7.47 1.90
N HIS A 123 7.83 -6.74 2.61
CA HIS A 123 7.79 -5.29 2.60
C HIS A 123 8.97 -4.63 3.32
N ASN A 124 9.47 -5.22 4.40
CA ASN A 124 10.70 -4.76 5.06
C ASN A 124 11.90 -4.77 4.12
N ALA A 125 12.02 -5.82 3.29
CA ALA A 125 13.10 -5.89 2.30
C ALA A 125 12.95 -4.83 1.20
N HIS A 126 11.71 -4.51 0.81
CA HIS A 126 11.40 -3.42 -0.11
C HIS A 126 11.79 -2.06 0.48
N HIS A 127 11.42 -1.77 1.74
CA HIS A 127 11.80 -0.52 2.41
C HIS A 127 13.30 -0.40 2.68
N HIS A 128 13.99 -1.50 2.94
CA HIS A 128 15.44 -1.48 3.11
C HIS A 128 16.15 -1.02 1.82
N ASN A 129 15.67 -1.47 0.67
CA ASN A 129 16.18 -1.04 -0.64
C ASN A 129 15.11 -1.12 -1.71
N MET A 130 14.46 0.00 -2.01
CA MET A 130 13.38 0.12 -2.99
C MET A 130 13.78 -0.20 -4.44
N THR A 131 15.09 -0.29 -4.73
CA THR A 131 15.60 -0.62 -6.08
C THR A 131 15.72 -2.13 -6.31
N VAL A 132 15.54 -2.94 -5.29
CA VAL A 132 15.57 -4.40 -5.42
C VAL A 132 14.39 -4.86 -6.28
N PRO A 133 14.64 -5.60 -7.38
CA PRO A 133 13.56 -6.13 -8.19
C PRO A 133 12.67 -7.08 -7.39
N TRP A 134 11.37 -7.06 -7.68
CA TRP A 134 10.37 -7.83 -6.95
C TRP A 134 10.70 -9.33 -6.79
N TYR A 135 11.29 -9.95 -7.80
CA TYR A 135 11.67 -11.37 -7.77
C TYR A 135 12.87 -11.68 -6.87
N ARG A 136 13.60 -10.67 -6.39
CA ARG A 136 14.70 -10.80 -5.43
C ARG A 136 14.32 -10.45 -3.99
N LEU A 137 13.12 -9.93 -3.77
CA LEU A 137 12.66 -9.55 -2.42
C LEU A 137 12.68 -10.72 -1.42
N PRO A 138 12.26 -11.97 -1.76
CA PRO A 138 12.35 -13.08 -0.82
C PRO A 138 13.79 -13.38 -0.38
N LYS A 139 14.73 -13.37 -1.31
CA LYS A 139 16.15 -13.55 -1.00
C LYS A 139 16.66 -12.43 -0.11
N LYS A 140 16.32 -11.18 -0.44
CA LYS A 140 16.73 -10.00 0.34
C LYS A 140 16.16 -10.03 1.75
N HIS A 141 14.93 -10.48 1.91
CA HIS A 141 14.31 -10.65 3.22
C HIS A 141 15.06 -11.68 4.08
N ARG A 142 15.43 -12.83 3.52
CA ARG A 142 16.25 -13.85 4.21
C ARG A 142 17.63 -13.33 4.60
N GLU A 143 18.26 -12.52 3.75
CA GLU A 143 19.54 -11.89 4.07
C GLU A 143 19.46 -10.93 5.27
N LEU A 144 18.33 -10.22 5.45
CA LEU A 144 18.14 -9.23 6.52
C LEU A 144 17.68 -9.86 7.84
N PHE A 145 16.79 -10.85 7.78
CA PHE A 145 16.07 -11.39 8.93
C PHE A 145 16.29 -12.88 9.15
N GLY A 146 17.10 -13.54 8.30
CA GLY A 146 17.27 -15.00 8.34
C GLY A 146 15.99 -15.74 7.96
N GLU A 147 15.84 -16.93 8.50
CA GLU A 147 14.62 -17.75 8.34
C GLU A 147 13.54 -17.40 9.40
N SER A 148 13.83 -16.43 10.28
CA SER A 148 12.92 -16.05 11.35
C SER A 148 11.80 -15.15 10.82
N PRO A 149 10.53 -15.44 11.14
CA PRO A 149 9.41 -14.60 10.78
C PRO A 149 9.17 -13.44 11.78
N GLU A 150 10.21 -12.90 12.41
CA GLU A 150 10.04 -11.94 13.52
C GLU A 150 9.22 -10.72 13.15
N ASN A 151 9.36 -10.19 11.93
CA ASN A 151 8.63 -9.00 11.46
C ASN A 151 7.49 -9.34 10.50
N VAL A 152 6.86 -10.52 10.68
CA VAL A 152 5.84 -11.02 9.77
C VAL A 152 4.48 -11.12 10.43
N VAL A 153 3.46 -10.61 9.75
CA VAL A 153 2.05 -10.80 10.10
C VAL A 153 1.48 -11.92 9.22
N PRO A 154 0.94 -13.01 9.81
CA PRO A 154 0.35 -14.10 9.04
C PRO A 154 -0.85 -13.65 8.20
N PHE A 155 -0.99 -14.23 7.01
CA PHE A 155 -2.07 -13.92 6.06
C PHE A 155 -3.48 -14.02 6.68
N LEU A 156 -3.75 -15.08 7.46
CA LEU A 156 -5.05 -15.25 8.08
C LEU A 156 -5.37 -14.16 9.12
N SER A 157 -4.37 -13.72 9.89
CA SER A 157 -4.53 -12.62 10.83
C SER A 157 -4.82 -11.32 10.10
N GLN A 158 -4.10 -11.05 9.02
CA GLN A 158 -4.35 -9.90 8.16
C GLN A 158 -5.76 -9.92 7.57
N LEU A 159 -6.21 -11.05 7.05
CA LEU A 159 -7.55 -11.20 6.48
C LEU A 159 -8.64 -10.89 7.52
N LYS A 160 -8.47 -11.38 8.75
CA LYS A 160 -9.36 -11.11 9.88
C LYS A 160 -9.41 -9.61 10.21
N ILE A 161 -8.24 -8.97 10.35
CA ILE A 161 -8.12 -7.53 10.64
C ILE A 161 -8.81 -6.71 9.56
N PHE A 162 -8.50 -7.00 8.30
CA PHE A 162 -9.02 -6.27 7.15
C PHE A 162 -10.55 -6.33 7.07
N HIS A 163 -11.13 -7.51 7.23
CA HIS A 163 -12.58 -7.69 7.20
C HIS A 163 -13.28 -7.03 8.39
N LYS A 164 -12.75 -7.21 9.59
CA LYS A 164 -13.32 -6.65 10.81
C LYS A 164 -13.35 -5.13 10.78
N ASN A 165 -12.27 -4.52 10.31
CA ASN A 165 -12.04 -3.07 10.44
C ASN A 165 -12.26 -2.29 9.13
N ARG A 166 -12.79 -2.91 8.08
CA ARG A 166 -12.95 -2.32 6.75
C ARG A 166 -13.72 -1.00 6.69
N VAL A 167 -14.61 -0.77 7.64
CA VAL A 167 -15.41 0.46 7.72
C VAL A 167 -14.68 1.53 8.51
N ILE A 168 -14.17 1.19 9.69
CA ILE A 168 -13.44 2.11 10.58
C ILE A 168 -12.24 2.74 9.86
N ARG A 169 -11.51 1.95 9.10
CA ARG A 169 -10.34 2.40 8.34
C ARG A 169 -10.64 3.47 7.29
N ILE A 170 -11.87 3.53 6.76
CA ILE A 170 -12.26 4.57 5.81
C ILE A 170 -12.55 5.89 6.50
N TYR A 171 -13.11 5.83 7.70
CA TYR A 171 -13.49 7.02 8.47
C TYR A 171 -12.35 7.59 9.33
N GLY A 172 -11.17 6.94 9.33
CA GLY A 172 -9.96 7.52 9.94
C GLY A 172 -10.03 7.70 11.46
N ASN A 173 -10.77 6.87 12.18
CA ASN A 173 -10.68 6.87 13.64
C ASN A 173 -9.31 6.35 14.07
N HIS A 174 -8.42 7.29 14.38
CA HIS A 174 -7.14 7.01 15.00
C HIS A 174 -7.34 6.93 16.50
N ASP A 175 -6.96 5.79 17.05
CA ASP A 175 -6.78 5.64 18.49
C ASP A 175 -5.36 6.13 18.81
N ASP A 176 -5.25 7.25 19.53
CA ASP A 176 -3.97 7.81 19.96
C ASP A 176 -3.21 6.84 20.89
N ASN A 177 -3.89 5.82 21.43
CA ASN A 177 -3.32 4.77 22.24
C ASN A 177 -3.07 3.46 21.46
N ALA A 178 -3.15 3.49 20.13
CA ALA A 178 -2.91 2.30 19.33
C ALA A 178 -1.49 1.76 19.58
N PRO A 179 -1.32 0.43 19.66
CA PRO A 179 -0.01 -0.17 19.83
C PRO A 179 0.89 0.18 18.64
N SER A 180 2.18 0.34 18.91
CA SER A 180 3.20 0.70 17.91
C SER A 180 4.40 -0.24 17.99
N GLY A 181 5.16 -0.38 16.90
CA GLY A 181 6.35 -1.20 16.81
C GLY A 181 6.08 -2.67 17.13
N LYS A 182 6.80 -3.22 18.09
CA LYS A 182 6.68 -4.64 18.49
C LYS A 182 5.30 -4.98 19.06
N ASP A 183 4.70 -4.07 19.80
CA ASP A 183 3.35 -4.28 20.39
C ASP A 183 2.29 -4.31 19.29
N TYR A 184 2.42 -3.47 18.27
CA TYR A 184 1.59 -3.53 17.08
C TYR A 184 1.70 -4.89 16.38
N LEU A 185 2.92 -5.38 16.17
CA LEU A 185 3.15 -6.68 15.53
C LEU A 185 2.50 -7.83 16.32
N ILE A 186 2.60 -7.82 17.65
CA ILE A 186 1.96 -8.81 18.52
C ILE A 186 0.44 -8.75 18.37
N ALA A 187 -0.15 -7.55 18.43
CA ALA A 187 -1.58 -7.35 18.25
C ALA A 187 -2.05 -7.76 16.84
N ALA A 188 -1.27 -7.42 15.81
CA ALA A 188 -1.56 -7.80 14.43
C ALA A 188 -1.55 -9.32 14.23
N ARG A 189 -0.59 -10.03 14.81
CA ARG A 189 -0.55 -11.50 14.77
C ARG A 189 -1.76 -12.16 15.40
N LYS A 190 -2.28 -11.61 16.49
CA LYS A 190 -3.50 -12.07 17.15
C LYS A 190 -4.79 -11.64 16.41
N GLY A 191 -4.70 -10.71 15.48
CA GLY A 191 -5.85 -10.13 14.81
C GLY A 191 -6.66 -9.17 15.70
N GLU A 192 -5.99 -8.48 16.62
CA GLU A 192 -6.59 -7.60 17.64
C GLU A 192 -6.43 -6.10 17.31
N THR A 193 -5.52 -5.74 16.39
CA THR A 193 -5.37 -4.34 15.96
C THR A 193 -6.42 -3.94 14.92
N THR A 194 -6.67 -2.63 14.81
CA THR A 194 -7.50 -2.05 13.73
C THR A 194 -6.80 -2.05 12.37
N GLY A 195 -5.52 -2.34 12.34
CA GLY A 195 -4.62 -2.22 11.20
C GLY A 195 -3.74 -0.98 11.32
N GLY A 196 -2.68 -0.94 10.55
CA GLY A 196 -1.69 0.13 10.59
C GLY A 196 -2.21 1.43 10.00
N ASN A 197 -1.63 2.51 10.47
CA ASN A 197 -1.74 3.81 9.84
C ASN A 197 -0.83 3.81 8.63
N ALA A 198 -1.34 3.33 7.51
CA ALA A 198 -0.55 3.45 6.30
C ALA A 198 -0.47 4.94 5.94
N ALA A 199 0.71 5.52 6.05
CA ALA A 199 1.03 6.77 5.39
C ALA A 199 1.13 6.56 3.87
N SER A 200 0.39 5.60 3.33
CA SER A 200 0.31 5.40 1.91
C SER A 200 -0.58 6.48 1.32
N PHE A 201 -0.20 6.96 0.14
CA PHE A 201 -0.96 7.95 -0.61
C PHE A 201 -2.43 7.56 -0.85
N LEU A 202 -2.77 6.30 -0.62
CA LEU A 202 -4.08 5.74 -0.85
C LEU A 202 -4.99 5.78 0.40
N THR A 203 -4.47 6.21 1.55
CA THR A 203 -5.16 6.06 2.84
C THR A 203 -5.53 7.34 3.54
N SER A 204 -4.91 8.46 3.21
CA SER A 204 -5.09 9.70 3.96
C SER A 204 -5.72 10.81 3.13
N PHE A 205 -6.87 11.21 3.54
CA PHE A 205 -7.49 12.50 3.25
C PHE A 205 -7.54 13.36 4.49
#